data_20156a69c4b63149ad0119a9c8af5a2d
#
_entry.id   20156a69c4b63149ad0119a9c8af5a2d
#
_cell.length_a   1.000
_cell.length_b   1.000
_cell.length_c   1.000
_cell.angle_alpha   90.00
_cell.angle_beta   90.00
_cell.angle_gamma   90.00
#
_symmetry.space_group_name_H-M   'P 1'
#
loop_
_entity.id
_entity.type
_entity.pdbx_description
1 polymer ?
#
loop_
_entity_poly.entity_id
_entity_poly.type
_entity_poly.pdbx_seq_one_letter_code
_entity_poly.pdbx_strand_id
1 'polypeptide(L)'
;SGGTVTSEEIEKMPEKSIAAVASTVGGVFSRDGEVGSIRGQRSSGTVYYIDGIKVTGSTALPQSAYDQISVILGGIPAQYGDATGGIISATTKGPSRVFGMGIEFQSSGLGEGKGLDAYGYNRLGVNLNGPLIQSKNPDKPGAILGYFIASDFIYQADNRPTAKGTYVATPEYIDYLTQNPIRLSDEGTGVWNEASFVTRDDLMFVKQNLNTPKLEMALSGKLDVKTSEMTNLSFGGSFNYSNYRGFNFTNSMFNYDKNVQYLSSTWRVYGRFTQRFRSSEDAKIKNVFYELQADYTQYNYKYQDAHFQDDLFSYGYIGQYNTHRSRSYEMATVNIDGKDVDAMTFAGYVEDSVTYRPGTQNQVLANYMSKYYELFAGETDYYRNTNSILAASGLLNGYAPSSVYNLFGTLGSNQSGYYIADNQQIGVSFKASADIGGHALQFGFQFEQKINSYFSASTTSLWTLMRSRVNSHITELDTENPIPLMDENGVFLGVIDYNYLYSATSQST
;
A
#
# COMPACT_ATOMS: atom_id res chain seq x y z
N SER A 1 26.14 -2.95 -26.10
CA SER A 1 25.06 -3.46 -26.96
C SER A 1 23.73 -3.11 -26.35
N GLY A 2 22.79 -2.66 -27.14
CA GLY A 2 21.46 -2.23 -26.72
C GLY A 2 20.63 -1.82 -27.94
N GLY A 3 19.44 -1.30 -27.71
CA GLY A 3 18.58 -0.76 -28.74
C GLY A 3 17.90 0.51 -28.25
N THR A 4 17.52 1.35 -29.20
CA THR A 4 16.72 2.54 -28.92
C THR A 4 15.47 2.46 -29.79
N VAL A 5 14.30 2.67 -29.16
CA VAL A 5 13.00 2.73 -29.83
C VAL A 5 12.57 4.18 -29.84
N THR A 6 12.27 4.69 -31.02
CA THR A 6 11.91 6.09 -31.25
C THR A 6 10.43 6.36 -31.02
N SER A 7 10.04 7.62 -30.89
CA SER A 7 8.65 8.02 -30.70
C SER A 7 7.75 7.54 -31.84
N GLU A 8 8.22 7.55 -33.09
CA GLU A 8 7.45 7.06 -34.26
C GLU A 8 7.16 5.55 -34.19
N GLU A 9 8.11 4.76 -33.66
CA GLU A 9 7.93 3.33 -33.46
C GLU A 9 6.99 3.07 -32.29
N ILE A 10 7.16 3.81 -31.17
CA ILE A 10 6.30 3.72 -29.99
C ILE A 10 4.84 4.05 -30.32
N GLU A 11 4.61 5.06 -31.14
CA GLU A 11 3.24 5.46 -31.55
C GLU A 11 2.49 4.36 -32.31
N LYS A 12 3.21 3.47 -32.99
CA LYS A 12 2.63 2.33 -33.72
C LYS A 12 2.39 1.10 -32.87
N MET A 13 2.88 1.09 -31.63
CA MET A 13 2.74 -0.05 -30.73
C MET A 13 1.35 -0.07 -30.07
N PRO A 14 0.77 -1.27 -29.85
CA PRO A 14 -0.51 -1.39 -29.16
C PRO A 14 -0.43 -1.06 -27.68
N GLU A 15 0.71 -1.34 -27.06
CA GLU A 15 1.02 -1.00 -25.67
C GLU A 15 2.30 -0.16 -25.62
N LYS A 16 2.26 0.95 -24.89
CA LYS A 16 3.29 1.98 -24.90
C LYS A 16 3.88 2.21 -23.51
N SER A 17 3.79 1.24 -22.58
CA SER A 17 4.50 1.29 -21.30
C SER A 17 6.01 1.13 -21.51
N ILE A 18 6.83 1.68 -20.60
CA ILE A 18 8.29 1.53 -20.66
C ILE A 18 8.68 0.05 -20.76
N ALA A 19 8.01 -0.82 -20.00
CA ALA A 19 8.26 -2.25 -19.99
C ALA A 19 7.92 -2.92 -21.33
N ALA A 20 6.75 -2.61 -21.90
CA ALA A 20 6.32 -3.14 -23.18
C ALA A 20 7.26 -2.72 -24.32
N VAL A 21 7.62 -1.43 -24.38
CA VAL A 21 8.55 -0.91 -25.38
C VAL A 21 9.94 -1.52 -25.22
N ALA A 22 10.46 -1.60 -23.99
CA ALA A 22 11.77 -2.21 -23.75
C ALA A 22 11.81 -3.69 -24.14
N SER A 23 10.69 -4.41 -24.01
CA SER A 23 10.60 -5.84 -24.35
C SER A 23 10.71 -6.12 -25.86
N THR A 24 10.55 -5.14 -26.71
CA THR A 24 10.79 -5.27 -28.16
C THR A 24 12.27 -5.33 -28.52
N VAL A 25 13.15 -4.90 -27.61
CA VAL A 25 14.60 -4.96 -27.81
C VAL A 25 15.10 -6.38 -27.54
N GLY A 26 15.80 -6.96 -28.50
CA GLY A 26 16.35 -8.32 -28.39
C GLY A 26 17.26 -8.46 -27.16
N GLY A 27 17.01 -9.47 -26.32
CA GLY A 27 17.73 -9.73 -25.06
C GLY A 27 17.01 -9.23 -23.80
N VAL A 28 15.83 -8.62 -23.94
CA VAL A 28 14.91 -8.33 -22.85
C VAL A 28 13.80 -9.38 -22.84
N PHE A 29 13.66 -10.08 -21.73
CA PHE A 29 12.54 -11.00 -21.51
C PHE A 29 11.45 -10.27 -20.74
N SER A 30 10.24 -10.34 -21.25
CA SER A 30 9.04 -9.78 -20.60
C SER A 30 8.07 -10.89 -20.23
N ARG A 31 7.41 -10.75 -19.10
CA ARG A 31 6.32 -11.59 -18.67
C ARG A 31 5.22 -10.72 -18.10
N ASP A 32 4.00 -10.95 -18.59
CA ASP A 32 2.79 -10.25 -18.11
C ASP A 32 2.89 -8.69 -18.16
N GLY A 33 3.58 -8.16 -19.19
CA GLY A 33 3.77 -6.71 -19.36
C GLY A 33 4.89 -6.08 -18.52
N GLU A 34 5.57 -6.89 -17.69
CA GLU A 34 6.71 -6.44 -16.87
C GLU A 34 8.03 -6.94 -17.45
N VAL A 35 9.09 -6.17 -17.26
CA VAL A 35 10.44 -6.63 -17.63
C VAL A 35 10.90 -7.69 -16.62
N GLY A 36 10.91 -8.95 -17.03
CA GLY A 36 11.30 -10.07 -16.20
C GLY A 36 12.81 -10.20 -16.04
N SER A 37 13.57 -10.11 -17.13
CA SER A 37 15.03 -10.20 -17.07
C SER A 37 15.69 -9.57 -18.31
N ILE A 38 16.90 -9.08 -18.12
CA ILE A 38 17.77 -8.64 -19.22
C ILE A 38 18.93 -9.62 -19.31
N ARG A 39 19.09 -10.31 -20.46
CA ARG A 39 20.13 -11.33 -20.69
C ARG A 39 20.24 -12.39 -19.59
N GLY A 40 19.11 -12.82 -19.02
CA GLY A 40 19.06 -13.82 -17.96
C GLY A 40 19.42 -13.32 -16.55
N GLN A 41 19.71 -12.03 -16.37
CA GLN A 41 19.89 -11.41 -15.07
C GLN A 41 18.54 -11.25 -14.35
N ARG A 42 18.56 -11.16 -13.01
CA ARG A 42 17.34 -10.93 -12.23
C ARG A 42 16.74 -9.55 -12.54
N SER A 43 15.44 -9.45 -12.57
CA SER A 43 14.71 -8.17 -12.78
C SER A 43 15.12 -7.08 -11.80
N SER A 44 15.48 -7.45 -10.56
CA SER A 44 15.98 -6.53 -9.53
C SER A 44 17.31 -5.84 -9.87
N GLY A 45 18.07 -6.37 -10.85
CA GLY A 45 19.30 -5.75 -11.35
C GLY A 45 19.06 -4.72 -12.47
N THR A 46 17.83 -4.57 -12.97
CA THR A 46 17.48 -3.60 -14.00
C THR A 46 17.24 -2.24 -13.37
N VAL A 47 17.91 -1.20 -13.89
CA VAL A 47 17.76 0.18 -13.41
C VAL A 47 17.04 1.01 -14.47
N TYR A 48 16.03 1.76 -14.01
CA TYR A 48 15.25 2.64 -14.85
C TYR A 48 15.68 4.09 -14.67
N TYR A 49 15.71 4.82 -15.77
CA TYR A 49 15.93 6.28 -15.80
C TYR A 49 14.81 6.97 -16.57
N ILE A 50 14.37 8.12 -16.09
CA ILE A 50 13.45 9.01 -16.78
C ILE A 50 14.09 10.39 -16.80
N ASP A 51 14.31 10.95 -18.01
CA ASP A 51 15.00 12.23 -18.22
C ASP A 51 16.35 12.34 -17.47
N GLY A 52 17.08 11.23 -17.34
CA GLY A 52 18.34 11.15 -16.64
C GLY A 52 18.25 10.99 -15.12
N ILE A 53 17.05 10.94 -14.56
CA ILE A 53 16.79 10.69 -13.14
C ILE A 53 16.64 9.20 -12.91
N LYS A 54 17.39 8.62 -11.97
CA LYS A 54 17.21 7.24 -11.53
C LYS A 54 15.86 7.08 -10.84
N VAL A 55 15.06 6.12 -11.30
CA VAL A 55 13.67 6.00 -10.86
C VAL A 55 13.56 5.43 -9.45
N THR A 56 12.81 6.11 -8.62
CA THR A 56 12.25 5.63 -7.36
C THR A 56 10.73 5.70 -7.47
N GLY A 57 10.02 4.61 -7.07
CA GLY A 57 8.56 4.51 -7.22
C GLY A 57 8.13 4.11 -8.64
N SER A 58 7.04 4.71 -9.14
CA SER A 58 6.44 4.35 -10.43
C SER A 58 7.32 4.74 -11.62
N THR A 59 7.36 3.87 -12.63
CA THR A 59 7.95 4.15 -13.96
C THR A 59 6.93 4.71 -14.96
N ALA A 60 5.64 4.79 -14.59
CA ALA A 60 4.57 5.19 -15.51
C ALA A 60 4.76 6.63 -15.99
N LEU A 61 4.54 6.82 -17.28
CA LEU A 61 4.44 8.12 -17.95
C LEU A 61 3.24 8.07 -18.91
N PRO A 62 2.61 9.21 -19.24
CA PRO A 62 1.62 9.23 -20.30
C PRO A 62 2.18 8.63 -21.58
N GLN A 63 1.39 7.82 -22.28
CA GLN A 63 1.85 7.12 -23.49
C GLN A 63 2.33 8.07 -24.59
N SER A 64 1.79 9.28 -24.65
CA SER A 64 2.19 10.33 -25.61
C SER A 64 3.44 11.10 -25.18
N ALA A 65 3.95 10.88 -23.97
CA ALA A 65 5.08 11.64 -23.44
C ALA A 65 6.45 11.12 -23.91
N TYR A 66 6.55 9.90 -24.44
CA TYR A 66 7.84 9.33 -24.82
C TYR A 66 8.38 9.93 -26.11
N ASP A 67 9.62 10.40 -26.06
CA ASP A 67 10.44 10.77 -27.21
C ASP A 67 11.25 9.55 -27.71
N GLN A 68 11.92 8.89 -26.77
CA GLN A 68 12.63 7.64 -27.03
C GLN A 68 12.77 6.80 -25.77
N ILE A 69 12.93 5.49 -25.95
CA ILE A 69 13.30 4.56 -24.90
C ILE A 69 14.55 3.79 -25.35
N SER A 70 15.61 3.93 -24.58
CA SER A 70 16.90 3.26 -24.83
C SER A 70 17.10 2.12 -23.81
N VAL A 71 17.50 0.95 -24.31
CA VAL A 71 17.81 -0.21 -23.50
C VAL A 71 19.29 -0.54 -23.65
N ILE A 72 20.03 -0.55 -22.56
CA ILE A 72 21.46 -0.91 -22.52
C ILE A 72 21.57 -2.28 -21.89
N LEU A 73 21.98 -3.26 -22.70
CA LEU A 73 22.01 -4.68 -22.33
C LEU A 73 23.38 -5.15 -21.82
N GLY A 74 24.42 -4.36 -22.00
CA GLY A 74 25.79 -4.67 -21.59
C GLY A 74 26.79 -3.66 -22.13
N GLY A 75 27.99 -3.63 -21.53
CA GLY A 75 28.93 -2.55 -21.73
C GLY A 75 28.38 -1.25 -21.15
N ILE A 76 27.85 -1.33 -19.91
CA ILE A 76 27.21 -0.21 -19.23
C ILE A 76 28.21 0.91 -19.07
N PRO A 77 27.91 2.13 -19.60
CA PRO A 77 28.79 3.28 -19.43
C PRO A 77 29.01 3.63 -17.96
N ALA A 78 30.21 4.13 -17.62
CA ALA A 78 30.61 4.44 -16.25
C ALA A 78 29.71 5.50 -15.56
N GLN A 79 28.96 6.27 -16.33
CA GLN A 79 27.98 7.24 -15.80
C GLN A 79 26.78 6.59 -15.08
N TYR A 80 26.57 5.29 -15.27
CA TYR A 80 25.50 4.55 -14.64
C TYR A 80 26.08 3.65 -13.54
N GLY A 81 26.04 4.12 -12.30
CA GLY A 81 26.38 3.31 -11.14
C GLY A 81 25.31 2.27 -10.81
N ASP A 82 25.64 1.27 -10.01
CA ASP A 82 24.73 0.28 -9.40
C ASP A 82 23.90 -0.58 -10.37
N ALA A 83 24.19 -0.55 -11.67
CA ALA A 83 23.48 -1.37 -12.65
C ALA A 83 24.22 -2.68 -12.90
N THR A 84 23.67 -3.80 -12.46
CA THR A 84 24.24 -5.15 -12.65
C THR A 84 23.54 -5.92 -13.77
N GLY A 85 22.28 -5.64 -14.08
CA GLY A 85 21.50 -6.33 -15.09
C GLY A 85 21.45 -5.59 -16.43
N GLY A 86 20.86 -4.42 -16.44
CA GLY A 86 20.72 -3.57 -17.63
C GLY A 86 20.08 -2.24 -17.25
N ILE A 87 20.05 -1.34 -18.23
CA ILE A 87 19.47 0.00 -18.05
C ILE A 87 18.38 0.22 -19.07
N ILE A 88 17.26 0.72 -18.60
CA ILE A 88 16.15 1.22 -19.43
C ILE A 88 16.01 2.71 -19.16
N SER A 89 16.24 3.51 -20.17
CA SER A 89 16.22 4.97 -20.08
C SER A 89 15.16 5.55 -21.01
N ALA A 90 14.15 6.18 -20.43
CA ALA A 90 13.13 6.92 -21.16
C ALA A 90 13.47 8.41 -21.18
N THR A 91 13.29 9.03 -22.33
CA THR A 91 13.36 10.48 -22.49
C THR A 91 11.98 10.99 -22.87
N THR A 92 11.53 12.06 -22.21
CA THR A 92 10.24 12.69 -22.53
C THR A 92 10.37 13.68 -23.66
N LYS A 93 9.29 13.83 -24.46
CA LYS A 93 9.18 14.82 -25.53
C LYS A 93 9.43 16.23 -24.99
N GLY A 94 10.06 17.04 -25.79
CA GLY A 94 10.22 18.47 -25.55
C GLY A 94 9.14 19.31 -26.25
N PRO A 95 9.14 20.65 -26.01
CA PRO A 95 8.24 21.59 -26.67
C PRO A 95 8.43 21.59 -28.17
N SER A 96 7.35 21.66 -28.93
CA SER A 96 7.38 21.85 -30.37
C SER A 96 7.52 23.35 -30.76
N ARG A 97 7.85 23.58 -32.02
CA ARG A 97 7.91 24.95 -32.57
C ARG A 97 6.55 25.55 -32.90
N VAL A 98 5.56 24.71 -33.09
CA VAL A 98 4.16 25.04 -33.37
C VAL A 98 3.25 24.43 -32.37
N PHE A 99 2.09 25.03 -32.14
CA PHE A 99 1.09 24.46 -31.26
C PHE A 99 0.62 23.11 -31.80
N GLY A 100 0.56 22.14 -30.94
CA GLY A 100 0.03 20.81 -31.18
C GLY A 100 -0.83 20.34 -30.04
N MET A 101 -1.88 19.59 -30.36
CA MET A 101 -2.78 18.95 -29.40
C MET A 101 -3.13 17.56 -29.91
N GLY A 102 -3.15 16.59 -29.02
CA GLY A 102 -3.61 15.23 -29.28
C GLY A 102 -4.57 14.76 -28.19
N ILE A 103 -5.62 14.06 -28.60
CA ILE A 103 -6.56 13.39 -27.70
C ILE A 103 -6.71 11.94 -28.20
N GLU A 104 -6.58 10.99 -27.30
CA GLU A 104 -6.73 9.57 -27.57
C GLU A 104 -7.70 8.95 -26.55
N PHE A 105 -8.70 8.27 -27.02
CA PHE A 105 -9.63 7.52 -26.17
C PHE A 105 -9.60 6.04 -26.54
N GLN A 106 -9.45 5.17 -25.57
CA GLN A 106 -9.48 3.73 -25.70
C GLN A 106 -10.50 3.15 -24.74
N SER A 107 -11.29 2.18 -25.19
CA SER A 107 -12.29 1.52 -24.34
C SER A 107 -12.47 0.07 -24.77
N SER A 108 -12.53 -0.84 -23.80
CA SER A 108 -12.97 -2.23 -24.00
C SER A 108 -14.42 -2.45 -23.61
N GLY A 109 -15.10 -1.44 -23.05
CA GLY A 109 -16.51 -1.45 -22.66
C GLY A 109 -16.83 -0.44 -21.59
N LEU A 110 -18.08 0.03 -21.61
CA LEU A 110 -18.61 0.99 -20.64
C LEU A 110 -19.47 0.24 -19.61
N GLY A 111 -18.94 0.09 -18.39
CA GLY A 111 -19.65 -0.51 -17.27
C GLY A 111 -19.48 -2.03 -17.12
N GLU A 112 -19.94 -2.54 -15.99
CA GLU A 112 -19.82 -3.95 -15.62
C GLU A 112 -20.60 -4.85 -16.59
N GLY A 113 -19.94 -5.89 -17.11
CA GLY A 113 -20.56 -6.92 -17.94
C GLY A 113 -21.00 -6.48 -19.33
N LYS A 114 -20.75 -5.23 -19.76
CA LYS A 114 -21.15 -4.64 -21.04
C LYS A 114 -19.94 -4.22 -21.88
N GLY A 115 -19.08 -5.16 -22.23
CA GLY A 115 -17.89 -4.85 -23.00
C GLY A 115 -17.43 -5.99 -23.88
N LEU A 116 -16.38 -5.73 -24.65
CA LEU A 116 -15.69 -6.71 -25.48
C LEU A 116 -14.98 -7.77 -24.62
N ASP A 117 -14.64 -7.40 -23.40
CA ASP A 117 -13.96 -8.25 -22.42
C ASP A 117 -14.47 -7.99 -20.99
N ALA A 118 -13.88 -8.69 -20.02
CA ALA A 118 -14.21 -8.54 -18.61
C ALA A 118 -13.32 -7.54 -17.85
N TYR A 119 -12.39 -6.85 -18.53
CA TYR A 119 -11.52 -5.86 -17.89
C TYR A 119 -12.23 -4.53 -17.65
N GLY A 120 -13.16 -4.13 -18.51
CA GLY A 120 -13.81 -2.81 -18.44
C GLY A 120 -12.78 -1.69 -18.50
N TYR A 121 -11.79 -1.80 -19.40
CA TYR A 121 -10.69 -0.85 -19.55
C TYR A 121 -11.15 0.41 -20.28
N ASN A 122 -10.83 1.56 -19.73
CA ASN A 122 -11.08 2.86 -20.34
C ASN A 122 -9.86 3.75 -20.12
N ARG A 123 -9.36 4.37 -21.19
CA ARG A 123 -8.24 5.32 -21.12
C ARG A 123 -8.56 6.59 -21.90
N LEU A 124 -8.27 7.73 -21.29
CA LEU A 124 -8.26 9.05 -21.91
C LEU A 124 -6.84 9.61 -21.83
N GLY A 125 -6.20 9.78 -22.99
CA GLY A 125 -4.92 10.45 -23.15
C GLY A 125 -5.08 11.84 -23.77
N VAL A 126 -4.40 12.83 -23.20
CA VAL A 126 -4.37 14.21 -23.73
C VAL A 126 -2.93 14.70 -23.74
N ASN A 127 -2.50 15.33 -24.83
CA ASN A 127 -1.24 16.02 -24.87
C ASN A 127 -1.38 17.40 -25.53
N LEU A 128 -0.58 18.33 -25.04
CA LEU A 128 -0.49 19.72 -25.52
C LEU A 128 0.98 20.10 -25.60
N ASN A 129 1.38 20.72 -26.68
CA ASN A 129 2.73 21.24 -26.83
C ASN A 129 2.74 22.51 -27.68
N GLY A 130 3.79 23.32 -27.52
CA GLY A 130 3.94 24.49 -28.33
C GLY A 130 4.80 25.59 -27.71
N PRO A 131 4.95 26.74 -28.41
CA PRO A 131 5.62 27.89 -27.88
C PRO A 131 4.69 28.72 -26.99
N LEU A 132 5.18 29.12 -25.80
CA LEU A 132 4.56 30.16 -24.98
C LEU A 132 5.08 31.56 -25.41
N ILE A 133 6.38 31.66 -25.71
CA ILE A 133 7.01 32.89 -26.19
C ILE A 133 7.81 32.54 -27.43
N GLN A 134 7.45 33.15 -28.57
CA GLN A 134 8.18 33.01 -29.84
C GLN A 134 9.27 34.07 -29.97
N SER A 135 10.36 33.72 -30.65
CA SER A 135 11.38 34.69 -31.06
C SER A 135 10.78 35.65 -32.07
N LYS A 136 10.97 36.95 -31.82
CA LYS A 136 10.61 38.01 -32.79
C LYS A 136 11.69 38.21 -33.85
N ASN A 137 12.82 37.54 -33.76
CA ASN A 137 13.91 37.64 -34.71
C ASN A 137 13.66 36.73 -35.92
N PRO A 138 13.48 37.26 -37.16
CA PRO A 138 13.24 36.46 -38.37
C PRO A 138 14.40 35.50 -38.68
N ASP A 139 15.64 35.89 -38.35
CA ASP A 139 16.84 35.11 -38.62
C ASP A 139 17.00 33.94 -37.64
N LYS A 140 16.25 33.95 -36.55
CA LYS A 140 16.29 32.93 -35.49
C LYS A 140 14.88 32.52 -35.11
N PRO A 141 14.15 31.85 -36.01
CA PRO A 141 12.79 31.39 -35.73
C PRO A 141 12.82 30.27 -34.69
N GLY A 142 11.92 30.33 -33.71
CA GLY A 142 11.75 29.28 -32.70
C GLY A 142 11.13 29.79 -31.42
N ALA A 143 10.87 28.90 -30.50
CA ALA A 143 10.37 29.24 -29.17
C ALA A 143 11.53 29.69 -28.27
N ILE A 144 11.39 30.84 -27.62
CA ILE A 144 12.23 31.23 -26.47
C ILE A 144 11.80 30.47 -25.24
N LEU A 145 10.49 30.36 -25.02
CA LEU A 145 9.86 29.54 -23.98
C LEU A 145 8.85 28.64 -24.66
N GLY A 146 9.05 27.35 -24.51
CA GLY A 146 8.13 26.31 -24.99
C GLY A 146 7.66 25.40 -23.88
N TYR A 147 6.55 24.73 -24.12
CA TYR A 147 5.96 23.78 -23.18
C TYR A 147 5.56 22.48 -23.86
N PHE A 148 5.58 21.42 -23.07
CA PHE A 148 4.99 20.12 -23.36
C PHE A 148 4.25 19.65 -22.12
N ILE A 149 3.01 19.17 -22.26
CA ILE A 149 2.19 18.57 -21.19
C ILE A 149 1.51 17.36 -21.77
N ALA A 150 1.52 16.25 -21.05
CA ALA A 150 0.80 15.03 -21.40
C ALA A 150 0.11 14.46 -20.17
N SER A 151 -1.03 13.83 -20.37
CA SER A 151 -1.79 13.14 -19.31
C SER A 151 -2.42 11.87 -19.82
N ASP A 152 -2.49 10.87 -18.96
CA ASP A 152 -3.29 9.66 -19.12
C ASP A 152 -4.16 9.45 -17.89
N PHE A 153 -5.44 9.14 -18.11
CA PHE A 153 -6.39 8.71 -17.11
C PHE A 153 -6.88 7.32 -17.49
N ILE A 154 -6.70 6.35 -16.60
CA ILE A 154 -7.04 4.96 -16.86
C ILE A 154 -7.99 4.47 -15.76
N TYR A 155 -9.08 3.86 -16.18
CA TYR A 155 -10.00 3.15 -15.30
C TYR A 155 -10.18 1.72 -15.80
N GLN A 156 -10.08 0.75 -14.89
CA GLN A 156 -10.42 -0.65 -15.13
C GLN A 156 -11.40 -1.13 -14.07
N ALA A 157 -12.46 -1.81 -14.46
CA ALA A 157 -13.41 -2.40 -13.51
C ALA A 157 -12.81 -3.62 -12.80
N ASP A 158 -12.03 -4.41 -13.52
CA ASP A 158 -11.27 -5.54 -12.99
C ASP A 158 -9.94 -5.66 -13.74
N ASN A 159 -8.82 -5.62 -13.04
CA ASN A 159 -7.50 -5.74 -13.67
C ASN A 159 -7.04 -7.19 -13.87
N ARG A 160 -7.75 -8.17 -13.30
CA ARG A 160 -7.43 -9.61 -13.38
C ARG A 160 -8.69 -10.47 -13.46
N PRO A 161 -9.56 -10.26 -14.47
CA PRO A 161 -10.79 -11.03 -14.60
C PRO A 161 -10.48 -12.50 -14.81
N THR A 162 -11.34 -13.36 -14.27
CA THR A 162 -11.20 -14.80 -14.45
C THR A 162 -11.62 -15.20 -15.86
N ALA A 163 -10.88 -16.12 -16.50
CA ALA A 163 -11.19 -16.57 -17.85
C ALA A 163 -12.55 -17.28 -17.95
N LYS A 164 -12.99 -17.95 -16.87
CA LYS A 164 -14.22 -18.76 -16.86
C LYS A 164 -15.34 -18.14 -16.01
N GLY A 165 -15.06 -17.03 -15.31
CA GLY A 165 -15.96 -16.47 -14.30
C GLY A 165 -15.89 -17.23 -12.96
N THR A 166 -16.67 -16.76 -11.99
CA THR A 166 -16.73 -17.31 -10.62
C THR A 166 -18.14 -17.16 -10.05
N TYR A 167 -18.40 -17.82 -8.94
CA TYR A 167 -19.63 -17.66 -8.17
C TYR A 167 -19.35 -16.82 -6.92
N VAL A 168 -20.26 -15.91 -6.63
CA VAL A 168 -20.23 -15.02 -5.44
C VAL A 168 -21.60 -15.02 -4.81
N ALA A 169 -21.68 -14.75 -3.49
CA ALA A 169 -22.94 -14.63 -2.79
C ALA A 169 -23.79 -13.49 -3.38
N THR A 170 -25.09 -13.72 -3.53
CA THR A 170 -26.02 -12.70 -3.96
C THR A 170 -26.15 -11.58 -2.91
N PRO A 171 -26.49 -10.34 -3.30
CA PRO A 171 -26.74 -9.27 -2.33
C PRO A 171 -27.77 -9.65 -1.29
N GLU A 172 -28.83 -10.35 -1.68
CA GLU A 172 -29.90 -10.81 -0.79
C GLU A 172 -29.38 -11.80 0.25
N TYR A 173 -28.48 -12.68 -0.15
CA TYR A 173 -27.85 -13.63 0.77
C TYR A 173 -26.85 -12.93 1.70
N ILE A 174 -26.10 -11.95 1.21
CA ILE A 174 -25.23 -11.10 2.05
C ILE A 174 -26.06 -10.36 3.11
N ASP A 175 -27.20 -9.81 2.74
CA ASP A 175 -28.12 -9.13 3.69
C ASP A 175 -28.67 -10.13 4.72
N TYR A 176 -29.03 -11.33 4.28
CA TYR A 176 -29.47 -12.41 5.20
C TYR A 176 -28.35 -12.79 6.18
N LEU A 177 -27.12 -13.03 5.71
CA LEU A 177 -25.97 -13.35 6.55
C LEU A 177 -25.60 -12.19 7.50
N THR A 178 -25.82 -10.95 7.10
CA THR A 178 -25.59 -9.79 7.98
C THR A 178 -26.50 -9.81 9.18
N GLN A 179 -27.74 -10.23 9.00
CA GLN A 179 -28.74 -10.31 10.07
C GLN A 179 -28.68 -11.62 10.86
N ASN A 180 -28.30 -12.72 10.17
CA ASN A 180 -28.24 -14.08 10.72
C ASN A 180 -26.86 -14.68 10.51
N PRO A 181 -25.79 -14.15 11.14
CA PRO A 181 -24.42 -14.59 10.86
C PRO A 181 -24.08 -15.98 11.43
N ILE A 182 -24.81 -16.43 12.44
CA ILE A 182 -24.57 -17.70 13.15
C ILE A 182 -25.86 -18.43 13.53
N ARG A 183 -25.72 -19.70 13.72
CA ARG A 183 -26.72 -20.58 14.34
C ARG A 183 -26.10 -21.45 15.46
N LEU A 184 -26.92 -21.99 16.35
CA LEU A 184 -26.47 -22.90 17.37
C LEU A 184 -25.91 -24.19 16.73
N SER A 185 -24.81 -24.73 17.27
CA SER A 185 -24.30 -26.03 16.85
C SER A 185 -25.25 -27.14 17.21
N ASP A 186 -25.22 -28.27 16.49
CA ASP A 186 -26.11 -29.41 16.77
C ASP A 186 -25.96 -29.98 18.18
N GLU A 187 -24.76 -29.85 18.74
CA GLU A 187 -24.46 -30.26 20.11
C GLU A 187 -24.84 -29.20 21.16
N GLY A 188 -25.22 -28.01 20.74
CA GLY A 188 -25.55 -26.87 21.62
C GLY A 188 -24.35 -26.28 22.37
N THR A 189 -23.13 -26.69 22.06
CA THR A 189 -21.90 -26.32 22.78
C THR A 189 -21.15 -25.12 22.17
N GLY A 190 -21.65 -24.57 21.08
CA GLY A 190 -21.04 -23.46 20.39
C GLY A 190 -21.91 -22.99 19.21
N VAL A 191 -21.35 -22.19 18.35
CA VAL A 191 -22.04 -21.66 17.17
C VAL A 191 -21.32 -22.02 15.88
N TRP A 192 -22.09 -22.21 14.81
CA TRP A 192 -21.61 -22.36 13.45
C TRP A 192 -21.87 -21.10 12.64
N ASN A 193 -20.96 -20.80 11.70
CA ASN A 193 -21.17 -19.75 10.73
C ASN A 193 -22.32 -20.13 9.79
N GLU A 194 -23.31 -19.26 9.67
CA GLU A 194 -24.46 -19.46 8.77
C GLU A 194 -24.01 -19.61 7.31
N ALA A 195 -22.96 -18.88 6.90
CA ALA A 195 -22.37 -18.97 5.56
C ALA A 195 -21.86 -20.37 5.18
N SER A 196 -21.65 -21.29 6.16
CA SER A 196 -21.28 -22.70 5.89
C SER A 196 -22.43 -23.52 5.30
N PHE A 197 -23.65 -22.98 5.29
CA PHE A 197 -24.83 -23.63 4.76
C PHE A 197 -25.29 -23.05 3.41
N VAL A 198 -24.40 -22.30 2.75
CA VAL A 198 -24.64 -21.71 1.43
C VAL A 198 -25.04 -22.78 0.40
N THR A 199 -26.04 -22.50 -0.37
CA THR A 199 -26.52 -23.33 -1.48
C THR A 199 -26.25 -22.65 -2.82
N ARG A 200 -26.49 -23.36 -3.92
CA ARG A 200 -26.32 -22.79 -5.26
C ARG A 200 -27.27 -21.61 -5.52
N ASP A 201 -28.46 -21.63 -4.94
CA ASP A 201 -29.46 -20.58 -5.14
C ASP A 201 -29.09 -19.28 -4.47
N ASP A 202 -28.17 -19.32 -3.48
CA ASP A 202 -27.62 -18.17 -2.79
C ASP A 202 -26.47 -17.50 -3.57
N LEU A 203 -26.06 -18.10 -4.70
CA LEU A 203 -24.89 -17.68 -5.46
C LEU A 203 -25.28 -17.18 -6.84
N MET A 204 -24.63 -16.10 -7.29
CA MET A 204 -24.71 -15.61 -8.66
C MET A 204 -23.38 -15.81 -9.39
N PHE A 205 -23.48 -16.03 -10.71
CA PHE A 205 -22.31 -16.16 -11.57
C PHE A 205 -21.87 -14.79 -12.06
N VAL A 206 -20.57 -14.48 -11.92
CA VAL A 206 -19.97 -13.25 -12.40
C VAL A 206 -18.74 -13.53 -13.27
N LYS A 207 -18.54 -12.73 -14.31
CA LYS A 207 -17.35 -12.79 -15.18
C LYS A 207 -16.21 -11.90 -14.70
N GLN A 208 -16.54 -10.88 -13.93
CA GLN A 208 -15.61 -9.94 -13.32
C GLN A 208 -15.52 -10.21 -11.81
N ASN A 209 -14.35 -10.02 -11.23
CA ASN A 209 -14.22 -9.98 -9.78
C ASN A 209 -14.90 -8.72 -9.25
N LEU A 210 -15.67 -8.87 -8.19
CA LEU A 210 -16.36 -7.73 -7.59
C LEU A 210 -15.42 -6.89 -6.75
N ASN A 211 -15.65 -5.59 -6.76
CA ASN A 211 -14.89 -4.60 -5.98
C ASN A 211 -13.36 -4.70 -6.17
N THR A 212 -12.93 -4.75 -7.44
CA THR A 212 -11.52 -4.78 -7.85
C THR A 212 -11.16 -3.63 -8.82
N PRO A 213 -11.78 -2.43 -8.71
CA PRO A 213 -11.49 -1.36 -9.65
C PRO A 213 -10.06 -0.86 -9.49
N LYS A 214 -9.53 -0.35 -10.61
CA LYS A 214 -8.24 0.31 -10.68
C LYS A 214 -8.41 1.66 -11.36
N LEU A 215 -7.93 2.71 -10.71
CA LEU A 215 -7.83 4.06 -11.23
C LEU A 215 -6.36 4.47 -11.27
N GLU A 216 -5.89 4.91 -12.44
CA GLU A 216 -4.54 5.42 -12.59
C GLU A 216 -4.56 6.79 -13.29
N MET A 217 -3.67 7.65 -12.88
CA MET A 217 -3.40 8.93 -13.50
C MET A 217 -1.90 9.11 -13.68
N ALA A 218 -1.49 9.46 -14.87
CA ALA A 218 -0.11 9.85 -15.18
C ALA A 218 -0.11 11.23 -15.82
N LEU A 219 0.72 12.13 -15.30
CA LEU A 219 0.97 13.47 -15.85
C LEU A 219 2.46 13.62 -16.12
N SER A 220 2.82 14.31 -17.19
CA SER A 220 4.19 14.72 -17.48
C SER A 220 4.19 16.11 -18.06
N GLY A 221 5.14 16.92 -17.63
CA GLY A 221 5.28 18.29 -18.12
C GLY A 221 6.74 18.70 -18.28
N LYS A 222 7.01 19.56 -19.26
CA LYS A 222 8.33 20.11 -19.55
C LYS A 222 8.22 21.54 -20.07
N LEU A 223 9.07 22.40 -19.52
CA LEU A 223 9.26 23.77 -19.96
C LEU A 223 10.71 23.94 -20.40
N ASP A 224 10.95 24.38 -21.62
CA ASP A 224 12.28 24.68 -22.12
C ASP A 224 12.42 26.20 -22.38
N VAL A 225 13.44 26.80 -21.78
CA VAL A 225 13.79 28.19 -21.93
C VAL A 225 15.13 28.30 -22.69
N LYS A 226 15.10 28.75 -23.91
CA LYS A 226 16.31 29.03 -24.69
C LYS A 226 16.76 30.44 -24.43
N THR A 227 17.69 30.63 -23.50
CA THR A 227 18.25 31.94 -23.19
C THR A 227 19.24 32.43 -24.29
N SER A 228 19.87 31.47 -24.96
CA SER A 228 20.71 31.71 -26.15
C SER A 228 20.76 30.49 -27.06
N GLU A 229 21.44 30.54 -28.19
CA GLU A 229 21.68 29.36 -29.04
C GLU A 229 22.56 28.29 -28.34
N MET A 230 23.31 28.73 -27.34
CA MET A 230 24.29 27.91 -26.63
C MET A 230 23.80 27.49 -25.26
N THR A 231 22.76 28.12 -24.73
CA THR A 231 22.29 27.94 -23.35
C THR A 231 20.83 27.56 -23.35
N ASN A 232 20.53 26.46 -22.67
CA ASN A 232 19.17 25.98 -22.48
C ASN A 232 18.91 25.68 -20.99
N LEU A 233 17.75 26.11 -20.50
CA LEU A 233 17.21 25.77 -19.21
C LEU A 233 15.96 24.89 -19.43
N SER A 234 15.93 23.72 -18.82
CA SER A 234 14.77 22.85 -18.86
C SER A 234 14.25 22.61 -17.44
N PHE A 235 12.97 22.77 -17.26
CA PHE A 235 12.26 22.37 -16.05
C PHE A 235 11.25 21.31 -16.44
N GLY A 236 11.25 20.19 -15.75
CA GLY A 236 10.34 19.11 -16.06
C GLY A 236 9.92 18.35 -14.84
N GLY A 237 8.93 17.50 -15.04
CA GLY A 237 8.46 16.63 -13.98
C GLY A 237 7.36 15.68 -14.43
N SER A 238 7.03 14.77 -13.54
CA SER A 238 5.93 13.83 -13.70
C SER A 238 5.22 13.61 -12.39
N PHE A 239 3.92 13.30 -12.49
CA PHE A 239 3.10 12.87 -11.38
C PHE A 239 2.35 11.60 -11.77
N ASN A 240 2.37 10.61 -10.89
CA ASN A 240 1.63 9.37 -11.02
C ASN A 240 0.80 9.13 -9.78
N TYR A 241 -0.43 8.71 -9.99
CA TYR A 241 -1.33 8.27 -8.93
C TYR A 241 -1.95 6.94 -9.34
N SER A 242 -2.03 6.01 -8.39
CA SER A 242 -2.73 4.74 -8.57
C SER A 242 -3.54 4.43 -7.32
N ASN A 243 -4.79 4.06 -7.53
CA ASN A 243 -5.71 3.59 -6.51
C ASN A 243 -6.40 2.34 -7.03
N TYR A 244 -6.15 1.19 -6.43
CA TYR A 244 -6.80 -0.04 -6.85
C TYR A 244 -7.18 -0.92 -5.66
N ARG A 245 -8.17 -1.78 -5.89
CA ARG A 245 -8.56 -2.85 -4.98
C ARG A 245 -7.91 -4.15 -5.41
N GLY A 246 -7.18 -4.78 -4.50
CA GLY A 246 -6.53 -6.06 -4.76
C GLY A 246 -7.50 -7.22 -4.61
N PHE A 247 -7.65 -8.02 -5.66
CA PHE A 247 -8.40 -9.26 -5.57
C PHE A 247 -7.77 -10.21 -4.55
N ASN A 248 -8.60 -10.73 -3.65
CA ASN A 248 -8.24 -11.80 -2.72
C ASN A 248 -9.25 -12.93 -2.85
N PHE A 249 -8.77 -14.12 -3.21
CA PHE A 249 -9.61 -15.31 -3.33
C PHE A 249 -10.39 -15.61 -2.05
N THR A 250 -9.78 -15.45 -0.89
CA THR A 250 -10.44 -15.67 0.40
C THR A 250 -11.67 -14.78 0.58
N ASN A 251 -11.63 -13.54 0.07
CA ASN A 251 -12.75 -12.60 0.16
C ASN A 251 -13.79 -12.78 -0.96
N SER A 252 -13.49 -13.54 -2.00
CA SER A 252 -14.22 -13.50 -3.26
C SER A 252 -15.69 -13.90 -3.17
N MET A 253 -16.06 -14.82 -2.26
CA MET A 253 -17.42 -15.35 -2.20
C MET A 253 -18.37 -14.51 -1.34
N PHE A 254 -17.97 -14.13 -0.12
CA PHE A 254 -18.86 -13.47 0.85
C PHE A 254 -18.39 -12.06 1.26
N ASN A 255 -17.11 -11.74 1.06
CA ASN A 255 -16.46 -10.59 1.70
C ASN A 255 -15.73 -9.71 0.68
N TYR A 256 -16.21 -9.70 -0.57
CA TYR A 256 -15.56 -8.97 -1.69
C TYR A 256 -15.54 -7.45 -1.49
N ASP A 257 -16.39 -6.88 -0.64
CA ASP A 257 -16.35 -5.47 -0.24
C ASP A 257 -15.10 -5.12 0.59
N LYS A 258 -14.47 -6.13 1.22
CA LYS A 258 -13.25 -6.01 2.03
C LYS A 258 -11.94 -6.21 1.25
N ASN A 259 -12.00 -6.20 -0.07
CA ASN A 259 -10.78 -6.19 -0.87
C ASN A 259 -9.90 -5.01 -0.48
N VAL A 260 -8.63 -5.30 -0.22
CA VAL A 260 -7.67 -4.32 0.28
C VAL A 260 -7.43 -3.18 -0.72
N GLN A 261 -7.25 -1.98 -0.22
CA GLN A 261 -6.94 -0.81 -1.01
C GLN A 261 -5.42 -0.56 -1.05
N TYR A 262 -4.93 -0.37 -2.26
CA TYR A 262 -3.58 0.06 -2.57
C TYR A 262 -3.61 1.47 -3.15
N LEU A 263 -2.92 2.38 -2.48
CA LEU A 263 -2.76 3.76 -2.92
C LEU A 263 -1.28 4.01 -3.16
N SER A 264 -0.94 4.62 -4.27
CA SER A 264 0.42 5.10 -4.49
C SER A 264 0.41 6.43 -5.22
N SER A 265 1.35 7.28 -4.89
CA SER A 265 1.64 8.49 -5.65
C SER A 265 3.14 8.67 -5.78
N THR A 266 3.57 9.12 -6.96
CA THR A 266 4.97 9.46 -7.23
C THR A 266 4.98 10.78 -7.96
N TRP A 267 5.75 11.72 -7.49
CA TRP A 267 6.02 12.94 -8.23
C TRP A 267 7.51 13.20 -8.31
N ARG A 268 7.93 13.69 -9.46
CA ARG A 268 9.31 14.03 -9.79
C ARG A 268 9.34 15.42 -10.36
N VAL A 269 10.33 16.19 -9.97
CA VAL A 269 10.64 17.48 -10.58
C VAL A 269 12.13 17.59 -10.78
N TYR A 270 12.53 18.26 -11.85
CA TYR A 270 13.93 18.53 -12.10
C TYR A 270 14.12 19.88 -12.77
N GLY A 271 15.29 20.45 -12.54
CA GLY A 271 15.82 21.57 -13.29
C GLY A 271 17.14 21.18 -13.94
N ARG A 272 17.31 21.49 -15.21
CA ARG A 272 18.52 21.19 -15.98
C ARG A 272 19.03 22.44 -16.67
N PHE A 273 20.30 22.75 -16.51
CA PHE A 273 21.03 23.78 -17.19
C PHE A 273 22.03 23.15 -18.15
N THR A 274 21.99 23.53 -19.42
CA THR A 274 22.90 23.04 -20.46
C THR A 274 23.59 24.20 -21.12
N GLN A 275 24.92 24.16 -21.19
CA GLN A 275 25.74 25.13 -21.87
C GLN A 275 26.62 24.44 -22.90
N ARG A 276 26.60 24.98 -24.13
CA ARG A 276 27.49 24.57 -25.23
C ARG A 276 28.40 25.74 -25.57
N PHE A 277 29.56 25.43 -26.11
CA PHE A 277 30.52 26.44 -26.56
C PHE A 277 30.80 26.28 -28.04
N ARG A 278 30.85 27.40 -28.77
CA ARG A 278 31.28 27.39 -30.15
C ARG A 278 32.79 27.25 -30.20
N SER A 279 33.27 26.37 -31.06
CA SER A 279 34.71 26.22 -31.35
C SER A 279 34.97 26.70 -32.76
N SER A 280 36.12 27.40 -33.00
CA SER A 280 36.60 27.68 -34.35
C SER A 280 37.08 26.38 -35.00
N GLU A 281 37.16 26.34 -36.33
CA GLU A 281 37.63 25.17 -37.08
C GLU A 281 39.04 24.73 -36.68
N ASP A 282 39.91 25.68 -36.35
CA ASP A 282 41.30 25.45 -35.94
C ASP A 282 41.49 25.28 -34.43
N ALA A 283 40.44 25.31 -33.65
CA ALA A 283 40.53 25.14 -32.18
C ALA A 283 41.04 23.75 -31.82
N LYS A 284 41.99 23.69 -30.89
CA LYS A 284 42.50 22.43 -30.33
C LYS A 284 41.48 21.70 -29.43
N ILE A 285 40.50 22.48 -28.88
CA ILE A 285 39.42 21.98 -28.05
C ILE A 285 38.11 22.31 -28.79
N LYS A 286 37.33 21.23 -29.05
CA LYS A 286 36.06 21.32 -29.79
C LYS A 286 34.94 20.67 -28.98
N ASN A 287 33.69 20.95 -29.39
CA ASN A 287 32.50 20.32 -28.87
C ASN A 287 32.37 20.38 -27.32
N VAL A 288 32.81 21.50 -26.74
CA VAL A 288 32.72 21.71 -25.29
C VAL A 288 31.29 21.90 -24.89
N PHE A 289 30.87 21.11 -23.93
CA PHE A 289 29.53 21.10 -23.41
C PHE A 289 29.54 20.74 -21.90
N TYR A 290 28.69 21.36 -21.11
CA TYR A 290 28.39 20.91 -19.79
C TYR A 290 26.89 20.98 -19.47
N GLU A 291 26.46 20.10 -18.58
CA GLU A 291 25.11 19.99 -18.09
C GLU A 291 25.13 19.85 -16.56
N LEU A 292 24.29 20.63 -15.90
CA LEU A 292 24.02 20.53 -14.48
C LEU A 292 22.53 20.23 -14.30
N GLN A 293 22.20 19.22 -13.54
CA GLN A 293 20.82 18.85 -13.21
C GLN A 293 20.67 18.64 -11.72
N ALA A 294 19.55 19.15 -11.18
CA ALA A 294 19.08 18.82 -9.84
C ALA A 294 17.65 18.29 -9.92
N ASP A 295 17.36 17.27 -9.14
CA ASP A 295 16.06 16.61 -9.13
C ASP A 295 15.60 16.23 -7.71
N TYR A 296 14.30 16.15 -7.59
CA TYR A 296 13.63 15.64 -6.39
C TYR A 296 12.51 14.69 -6.78
N THR A 297 12.44 13.56 -6.09
CA THR A 297 11.37 12.56 -6.24
C THR A 297 10.81 12.23 -4.88
N GLN A 298 9.48 12.15 -4.78
CA GLN A 298 8.78 11.60 -3.62
C GLN A 298 7.83 10.50 -4.06
N TYR A 299 7.88 9.36 -3.37
CA TYR A 299 7.02 8.22 -3.55
C TYR A 299 6.30 7.91 -2.24
N ASN A 300 4.97 7.96 -2.28
CA ASN A 300 4.10 7.57 -1.19
C ASN A 300 3.37 6.29 -1.57
N TYR A 301 3.26 5.37 -0.62
CA TYR A 301 2.53 4.13 -0.77
C TYR A 301 1.73 3.83 0.48
N LYS A 302 0.49 3.37 0.30
CA LYS A 302 -0.38 2.98 1.39
C LYS A 302 -1.13 1.69 1.01
N TYR A 303 -1.16 0.77 1.96
CA TYR A 303 -1.90 -0.48 1.94
C TYR A 303 -2.83 -0.48 3.15
N GLN A 304 -4.15 -0.53 2.94
CA GLN A 304 -5.12 -0.30 3.99
C GLN A 304 -6.48 -0.95 3.69
N ASP A 305 -7.32 -1.08 4.73
CA ASP A 305 -8.75 -1.22 4.55
C ASP A 305 -9.32 0.11 4.04
N ALA A 306 -10.19 0.06 3.03
CA ALA A 306 -10.67 1.28 2.40
C ALA A 306 -11.76 2.01 3.20
N HIS A 307 -12.41 1.31 4.13
CA HIS A 307 -13.44 1.91 4.97
C HIS A 307 -12.82 2.56 6.21
N PHE A 308 -11.93 1.84 6.91
CA PHE A 308 -11.33 2.31 8.17
C PHE A 308 -10.11 3.20 7.97
N GLN A 309 -9.40 3.04 6.85
CA GLN A 309 -8.23 3.86 6.49
C GLN A 309 -7.19 3.93 7.63
N ASP A 310 -6.96 5.11 8.20
CA ASP A 310 -5.98 5.37 9.26
C ASP A 310 -6.52 5.14 10.69
N ASP A 311 -7.80 4.78 10.83
CA ASP A 311 -8.40 4.41 12.11
C ASP A 311 -8.10 2.94 12.45
N LEU A 312 -6.88 2.68 12.94
CA LEU A 312 -6.34 1.34 13.10
C LEU A 312 -7.12 0.47 14.09
N PHE A 313 -7.72 1.07 15.13
CA PHE A 313 -8.50 0.33 16.09
C PHE A 313 -9.87 -0.10 15.58
N SER A 314 -10.46 0.64 14.64
CA SER A 314 -11.75 0.28 14.05
C SER A 314 -11.70 -1.00 13.19
N TYR A 315 -10.53 -1.40 12.70
CA TYR A 315 -10.36 -2.65 11.95
C TYR A 315 -10.77 -3.90 12.73
N GLY A 316 -10.52 -3.91 14.02
CA GLY A 316 -10.81 -5.05 14.89
C GLY A 316 -11.94 -4.78 15.90
N TYR A 317 -12.57 -3.61 15.85
CA TYR A 317 -13.61 -3.26 16.82
C TYR A 317 -14.95 -3.94 16.49
N ILE A 318 -15.48 -4.68 17.45
CA ILE A 318 -16.76 -5.38 17.35
C ILE A 318 -17.77 -4.74 18.28
N GLY A 319 -17.34 -4.34 19.47
CA GLY A 319 -18.20 -3.73 20.47
C GLY A 319 -17.51 -3.55 21.81
N GLN A 320 -18.28 -3.12 22.79
CA GLN A 320 -17.79 -2.93 24.16
C GLN A 320 -18.04 -4.18 24.99
N TYR A 321 -16.96 -4.69 25.58
CA TYR A 321 -17.00 -5.83 26.52
C TYR A 321 -16.66 -5.32 27.91
N ASN A 322 -17.52 -5.62 28.90
CA ASN A 322 -17.27 -5.31 30.30
C ASN A 322 -17.15 -6.62 31.09
N THR A 323 -15.98 -6.87 31.65
CA THR A 323 -15.70 -8.03 32.47
C THR A 323 -16.01 -7.72 33.91
N HIS A 324 -16.91 -8.49 34.53
CA HIS A 324 -17.22 -8.49 35.97
C HIS A 324 -16.31 -9.45 36.65
N ARG A 325 -15.74 -9.05 37.79
CA ARG A 325 -14.76 -9.84 38.54
C ARG A 325 -15.04 -9.79 40.04
N SER A 326 -14.84 -10.89 40.71
CA SER A 326 -14.78 -10.98 42.16
C SER A 326 -13.37 -11.32 42.65
N ARG A 327 -13.05 -10.91 43.87
CA ARG A 327 -11.77 -11.21 44.51
C ARG A 327 -11.67 -12.68 44.80
N SER A 328 -10.52 -13.29 44.49
CA SER A 328 -10.21 -14.69 44.83
C SER A 328 -9.19 -14.73 45.93
N TYR A 329 -9.39 -15.72 46.82
CA TYR A 329 -8.48 -15.99 47.94
C TYR A 329 -8.10 -17.44 47.91
N GLU A 330 -6.85 -17.75 48.30
CA GLU A 330 -6.36 -19.12 48.45
C GLU A 330 -5.60 -19.25 49.77
N MET A 331 -5.58 -20.45 50.33
CA MET A 331 -4.80 -20.73 51.54
C MET A 331 -3.34 -20.85 51.19
N ALA A 332 -2.51 -20.05 51.80
CA ALA A 332 -1.06 -20.07 51.61
C ALA A 332 -0.33 -19.76 52.93
N THR A 333 0.88 -20.31 53.08
CA THR A 333 1.80 -19.96 54.16
C THR A 333 2.61 -18.75 53.76
N VAL A 334 2.50 -17.66 54.50
CA VAL A 334 3.18 -16.40 54.20
C VAL A 334 4.05 -16.01 55.41
N ASN A 335 5.26 -15.50 55.11
CA ASN A 335 6.14 -14.99 56.17
C ASN A 335 5.75 -13.54 56.52
N ILE A 336 5.35 -13.35 57.77
CA ILE A 336 5.06 -12.02 58.33
C ILE A 336 6.03 -11.77 59.48
N ASP A 337 6.85 -10.77 59.36
CA ASP A 337 7.85 -10.38 60.38
C ASP A 337 8.73 -11.55 60.87
N GLY A 338 9.13 -12.45 59.94
CA GLY A 338 9.99 -13.59 60.20
C GLY A 338 9.25 -14.83 60.78
N LYS A 339 7.92 -14.84 60.80
CA LYS A 339 7.10 -15.96 61.21
C LYS A 339 6.25 -16.44 60.04
N ASP A 340 6.24 -17.76 59.83
CA ASP A 340 5.37 -18.39 58.84
C ASP A 340 3.98 -18.52 59.43
N VAL A 341 2.98 -17.99 58.71
CA VAL A 341 1.56 -17.97 59.11
C VAL A 341 0.73 -18.49 57.96
N ASP A 342 -0.15 -19.48 58.25
CA ASP A 342 -1.14 -19.94 57.31
C ASP A 342 -2.34 -19.00 57.30
N ALA A 343 -2.63 -18.43 56.15
CA ALA A 343 -3.67 -17.41 55.94
C ALA A 343 -4.36 -17.51 54.60
N MET A 344 -5.57 -16.93 54.49
CA MET A 344 -6.24 -16.72 53.25
C MET A 344 -5.60 -15.52 52.51
N THR A 345 -4.84 -15.78 51.50
CA THR A 345 -4.13 -14.75 50.72
C THR A 345 -4.95 -14.34 49.50
N PHE A 346 -4.95 -13.05 49.20
CA PHE A 346 -5.56 -12.52 47.98
C PHE A 346 -4.78 -13.06 46.76
N ALA A 347 -5.46 -13.88 45.94
CA ALA A 347 -4.87 -14.54 44.78
C ALA A 347 -5.20 -13.84 43.44
N GLY A 348 -5.76 -12.62 43.50
CA GLY A 348 -6.18 -11.87 42.31
C GLY A 348 -7.69 -11.89 42.09
N TYR A 349 -8.10 -11.83 40.87
CA TYR A 349 -9.51 -11.78 40.48
C TYR A 349 -9.92 -12.98 39.64
N VAL A 350 -11.10 -13.48 39.90
CA VAL A 350 -11.82 -14.45 39.04
C VAL A 350 -12.84 -13.70 38.22
N GLU A 351 -12.90 -13.99 36.91
CA GLU A 351 -13.91 -13.45 36.05
C GLU A 351 -15.24 -14.19 36.23
N ASP A 352 -16.30 -13.46 36.53
CA ASP A 352 -17.64 -14.00 36.83
C ASP A 352 -18.53 -13.98 35.59
N SER A 353 -18.47 -12.90 34.82
CA SER A 353 -19.20 -12.75 33.57
C SER A 353 -18.61 -11.62 32.71
N VAL A 354 -18.86 -11.71 31.41
CA VAL A 354 -18.55 -10.67 30.44
C VAL A 354 -19.84 -10.21 29.79
N THR A 355 -20.18 -8.94 29.92
CA THR A 355 -21.31 -8.34 29.23
C THR A 355 -20.86 -7.65 27.93
N TYR A 356 -21.77 -7.59 26.95
CA TYR A 356 -21.50 -7.06 25.62
C TYR A 356 -22.47 -5.98 25.22
N ARG A 357 -21.96 -4.94 24.53
CA ARG A 357 -22.73 -3.93 23.80
C ARG A 357 -22.22 -3.84 22.36
N PRO A 358 -23.11 -3.97 21.36
CA PRO A 358 -22.69 -3.93 19.96
C PRO A 358 -22.05 -2.60 19.56
N GLY A 359 -21.01 -2.66 18.76
CA GLY A 359 -20.41 -1.50 18.08
C GLY A 359 -21.12 -1.19 16.77
N THR A 360 -20.79 -0.03 16.18
CA THR A 360 -21.38 0.43 14.92
C THR A 360 -20.41 0.33 13.74
N GLN A 361 -19.12 0.12 14.00
CA GLN A 361 -18.07 0.12 12.96
C GLN A 361 -18.12 -1.12 12.06
N ASN A 362 -18.43 -2.29 12.63
CA ASN A 362 -18.60 -3.54 11.89
C ASN A 362 -19.92 -4.18 12.27
N GLN A 363 -20.97 -3.85 11.54
CA GLN A 363 -22.34 -4.29 11.85
C GLN A 363 -22.49 -5.81 11.79
N VAL A 364 -21.79 -6.48 10.85
CA VAL A 364 -21.87 -7.96 10.72
C VAL A 364 -21.34 -8.64 11.97
N LEU A 365 -20.13 -8.25 12.42
CA LEU A 365 -19.55 -8.85 13.62
C LEU A 365 -20.25 -8.40 14.91
N ALA A 366 -20.80 -7.19 14.93
CA ALA A 366 -21.65 -6.73 16.01
C ALA A 366 -22.94 -7.58 16.12
N ASN A 367 -23.58 -7.89 15.00
CA ASN A 367 -24.74 -8.79 14.94
C ASN A 367 -24.35 -10.23 15.32
N TYR A 368 -23.16 -10.70 14.91
CA TYR A 368 -22.62 -12.00 15.31
C TYR A 368 -22.61 -12.14 16.84
N MET A 369 -22.01 -11.16 17.52
CA MET A 369 -21.92 -11.23 18.98
C MET A 369 -23.26 -10.93 19.67
N SER A 370 -24.12 -10.10 19.10
CA SER A 370 -25.49 -9.92 19.64
C SER A 370 -26.27 -11.23 19.57
N LYS A 371 -26.16 -11.96 18.44
CA LYS A 371 -26.81 -13.25 18.27
C LYS A 371 -26.22 -14.34 19.18
N TYR A 372 -24.89 -14.30 19.39
CA TYR A 372 -24.21 -15.18 20.34
C TYR A 372 -24.80 -15.05 21.75
N TYR A 373 -24.92 -13.82 22.26
CA TYR A 373 -25.51 -13.56 23.57
C TYR A 373 -27.01 -13.87 23.65
N GLU A 374 -27.74 -13.79 22.55
CA GLU A 374 -29.13 -14.22 22.45
C GLU A 374 -29.25 -15.74 22.55
N LEU A 375 -28.42 -16.52 21.81
CA LEU A 375 -28.43 -17.97 21.77
C LEU A 375 -28.07 -18.60 23.12
N PHE A 376 -27.15 -17.96 23.87
CA PHE A 376 -26.73 -18.45 25.20
C PHE A 376 -27.31 -17.64 26.35
N ALA A 377 -28.45 -16.99 26.15
CA ALA A 377 -29.09 -16.20 27.20
C ALA A 377 -29.43 -17.02 28.44
N GLY A 378 -28.90 -16.62 29.61
CA GLY A 378 -29.08 -17.32 30.87
C GLY A 378 -28.03 -18.42 31.14
N GLU A 379 -27.18 -18.75 30.17
CA GLU A 379 -26.15 -19.78 30.29
C GLU A 379 -24.76 -19.15 30.52
N THR A 380 -24.52 -18.69 31.76
CA THR A 380 -23.32 -17.92 32.13
C THR A 380 -22.00 -18.61 31.83
N ASP A 381 -21.97 -19.95 31.71
CA ASP A 381 -20.76 -20.70 31.37
C ASP A 381 -20.17 -20.32 30.01
N TYR A 382 -20.99 -19.87 29.05
CA TYR A 382 -20.55 -19.45 27.72
C TYR A 382 -19.99 -18.04 27.65
N TYR A 383 -20.28 -17.17 28.65
CA TYR A 383 -19.77 -15.83 28.75
C TYR A 383 -19.21 -15.47 30.14
N ARG A 384 -18.81 -16.50 30.92
CA ARG A 384 -18.17 -16.31 32.23
C ARG A 384 -16.89 -15.50 32.11
N ASN A 385 -16.07 -15.82 31.14
CA ASN A 385 -14.82 -15.10 30.86
C ASN A 385 -14.51 -15.04 29.34
N THR A 386 -13.44 -14.35 28.99
CA THR A 386 -13.03 -14.21 27.60
C THR A 386 -12.67 -15.54 26.94
N ASN A 387 -12.11 -16.50 27.68
CA ASN A 387 -11.79 -17.83 27.16
C ASN A 387 -13.05 -18.67 26.90
N SER A 388 -14.06 -18.59 27.77
CA SER A 388 -15.35 -19.25 27.55
C SER A 388 -16.03 -18.77 26.27
N ILE A 389 -16.02 -17.44 26.02
CA ILE A 389 -16.56 -16.85 24.77
C ILE A 389 -15.84 -17.44 23.55
N LEU A 390 -14.51 -17.44 23.56
CA LEU A 390 -13.72 -17.94 22.43
C LEU A 390 -13.88 -19.47 22.24
N ALA A 391 -13.98 -20.23 23.31
CA ALA A 391 -14.15 -21.68 23.25
C ALA A 391 -15.47 -22.10 22.58
N ALA A 392 -16.54 -21.30 22.78
CA ALA A 392 -17.83 -21.53 22.15
C ALA A 392 -17.98 -20.81 20.77
N SER A 393 -16.87 -20.42 20.15
CA SER A 393 -16.81 -19.69 18.87
C SER A 393 -17.39 -18.27 18.91
N GLY A 394 -17.51 -17.66 20.09
CA GLY A 394 -17.76 -16.23 20.21
C GLY A 394 -16.51 -15.43 19.85
N LEU A 395 -16.65 -14.12 19.72
CA LEU A 395 -15.59 -13.20 19.28
C LEU A 395 -15.27 -12.16 20.34
N LEU A 396 -14.05 -11.64 20.28
CA LEU A 396 -13.62 -10.45 21.01
C LEU A 396 -13.06 -9.44 20.00
N ASN A 397 -12.92 -8.18 20.42
CA ASN A 397 -12.25 -7.18 19.57
C ASN A 397 -10.88 -7.70 19.11
N GLY A 398 -10.60 -7.61 17.81
CA GLY A 398 -9.41 -8.13 17.17
C GLY A 398 -9.48 -9.60 16.71
N TYR A 399 -10.62 -10.27 16.94
CA TYR A 399 -10.86 -11.61 16.41
C TYR A 399 -11.78 -11.57 15.20
N ALA A 400 -11.65 -12.59 14.35
CA ALA A 400 -12.52 -12.81 13.20
C ALA A 400 -13.15 -14.21 13.33
N PRO A 401 -14.34 -14.43 12.73
CA PRO A 401 -14.94 -15.77 12.65
C PRO A 401 -14.04 -16.74 11.90
N SER A 402 -14.19 -18.03 12.15
CA SER A 402 -13.53 -19.07 11.36
C SER A 402 -13.93 -18.97 9.89
N SER A 403 -13.00 -19.33 8.99
CA SER A 403 -13.25 -19.33 7.55
C SER A 403 -14.28 -20.40 7.17
N VAL A 404 -15.06 -20.12 6.13
CA VAL A 404 -16.00 -21.06 5.54
C VAL A 404 -15.24 -22.09 4.71
N TYR A 405 -15.36 -23.36 5.04
CA TYR A 405 -14.68 -24.50 4.39
C TYR A 405 -13.15 -24.39 4.35
N ASN A 406 -12.53 -23.61 5.24
CA ASN A 406 -11.11 -23.26 5.18
C ASN A 406 -10.65 -22.59 3.87
N LEU A 407 -11.58 -22.04 3.09
CA LEU A 407 -11.34 -21.42 1.79
C LEU A 407 -11.73 -19.94 1.76
N PHE A 408 -12.90 -19.61 2.31
CA PHE A 408 -13.49 -18.28 2.21
C PHE A 408 -13.57 -17.59 3.55
N GLY A 409 -13.21 -16.32 3.57
CA GLY A 409 -13.42 -15.47 4.75
C GLY A 409 -14.91 -15.27 5.01
N THR A 410 -15.28 -15.39 6.27
CA THR A 410 -16.64 -15.13 6.72
C THR A 410 -16.97 -13.67 6.57
N LEU A 411 -18.22 -13.36 6.20
CA LEU A 411 -18.70 -12.00 6.05
C LEU A 411 -18.37 -11.15 7.30
N GLY A 412 -17.88 -9.93 7.06
CA GLY A 412 -17.46 -9.00 8.11
C GLY A 412 -16.01 -9.17 8.58
N SER A 413 -15.28 -10.20 8.10
CA SER A 413 -13.84 -10.32 8.38
C SER A 413 -13.07 -9.20 7.72
N ASN A 414 -12.42 -8.35 8.52
CA ASN A 414 -11.67 -7.20 8.02
C ASN A 414 -10.24 -7.57 7.65
N GLN A 415 -9.67 -6.79 6.73
CA GLN A 415 -8.24 -6.78 6.46
C GLN A 415 -7.47 -6.38 7.74
N SER A 416 -6.44 -7.14 8.11
CA SER A 416 -5.66 -6.88 9.33
C SER A 416 -4.37 -6.09 9.10
N GLY A 417 -3.88 -6.06 7.86
CA GLY A 417 -2.62 -5.38 7.55
C GLY A 417 -2.84 -3.89 7.27
N TYR A 418 -1.93 -3.09 7.79
CA TYR A 418 -1.80 -1.68 7.46
C TYR A 418 -0.34 -1.36 7.20
N TYR A 419 -0.06 -0.63 6.11
CA TYR A 419 1.29 -0.25 5.74
C TYR A 419 1.30 1.10 5.06
N ILE A 420 2.23 1.97 5.45
CA ILE A 420 2.56 3.22 4.77
C ILE A 420 4.05 3.31 4.51
N ALA A 421 4.43 3.87 3.38
CA ALA A 421 5.80 4.24 3.06
C ALA A 421 5.85 5.64 2.47
N ASP A 422 6.88 6.40 2.87
CA ASP A 422 7.25 7.70 2.32
C ASP A 422 8.73 7.64 1.97
N ASN A 423 9.03 7.64 0.68
CA ASN A 423 10.39 7.56 0.16
C ASN A 423 10.71 8.82 -0.60
N GLN A 424 11.82 9.44 -0.26
CA GLN A 424 12.30 10.68 -0.85
C GLN A 424 13.67 10.47 -1.48
N GLN A 425 13.91 11.11 -2.62
CA GLN A 425 15.19 11.09 -3.32
C GLN A 425 15.54 12.50 -3.77
N ILE A 426 16.76 12.93 -3.48
CA ILE A 426 17.37 14.14 -4.00
C ILE A 426 18.55 13.73 -4.85
N GLY A 427 18.63 14.24 -6.07
CA GLY A 427 19.71 14.01 -7.01
C GLY A 427 20.36 15.31 -7.47
N VAL A 428 21.68 15.29 -7.65
CA VAL A 428 22.43 16.33 -8.34
C VAL A 428 23.42 15.64 -9.27
N SER A 429 23.41 16.00 -10.55
CA SER A 429 24.36 15.46 -11.52
C SER A 429 25.03 16.58 -12.31
N PHE A 430 26.30 16.38 -12.62
CA PHE A 430 27.09 17.23 -13.51
C PHE A 430 27.72 16.34 -14.56
N LYS A 431 27.67 16.78 -15.81
CA LYS A 431 28.32 16.12 -16.96
C LYS A 431 29.05 17.18 -17.78
N ALA A 432 30.22 16.85 -18.26
CA ALA A 432 30.98 17.67 -19.19
C ALA A 432 31.61 16.80 -20.26
N SER A 433 31.72 17.34 -21.47
CA SER A 433 32.47 16.71 -22.56
C SER A 433 33.26 17.72 -23.34
N ALA A 434 34.37 17.29 -23.92
CA ALA A 434 35.20 18.05 -24.81
C ALA A 434 35.99 17.12 -25.72
N ASP A 435 36.22 17.53 -26.97
CA ASP A 435 37.15 16.90 -27.91
C ASP A 435 38.46 17.66 -27.89
N ILE A 436 39.55 16.97 -27.53
CA ILE A 436 40.88 17.53 -27.42
C ILE A 436 41.85 16.75 -28.37
N GLY A 437 42.25 17.37 -29.48
CA GLY A 437 43.01 16.69 -30.51
C GLY A 437 42.22 15.51 -31.10
N GLY A 438 42.74 14.29 -31.02
CA GLY A 438 42.03 13.06 -31.45
C GLY A 438 41.26 12.33 -30.39
N HIS A 439 41.03 12.93 -29.22
CA HIS A 439 40.40 12.26 -28.05
C HIS A 439 39.07 12.96 -27.68
N ALA A 440 38.01 12.16 -27.57
CA ALA A 440 36.75 12.58 -26.98
C ALA A 440 36.76 12.26 -25.49
N LEU A 441 36.69 13.29 -24.65
CA LEU A 441 36.72 13.16 -23.20
C LEU A 441 35.35 13.45 -22.64
N GLN A 442 34.90 12.59 -21.73
CA GLN A 442 33.70 12.81 -20.92
C GLN A 442 34.02 12.61 -19.46
N PHE A 443 33.50 13.52 -18.64
CA PHE A 443 33.60 13.36 -17.22
C PHE A 443 32.30 13.82 -16.53
N GLY A 444 32.00 13.30 -15.34
CA GLY A 444 30.81 13.67 -14.63
C GLY A 444 30.87 13.30 -13.17
N PHE A 445 29.91 13.84 -12.44
CA PHE A 445 29.68 13.60 -11.03
C PHE A 445 28.18 13.42 -10.79
N GLN A 446 27.82 12.46 -9.94
CA GLN A 446 26.45 12.25 -9.51
C GLN A 446 26.42 12.09 -7.99
N PHE A 447 25.52 12.84 -7.36
CA PHE A 447 25.16 12.70 -5.95
C PHE A 447 23.70 12.27 -5.87
N GLU A 448 23.41 11.29 -5.04
CA GLU A 448 22.06 10.82 -4.76
C GLU A 448 21.92 10.59 -3.26
N GLN A 449 20.85 11.10 -2.67
CA GLN A 449 20.45 10.82 -1.29
C GLN A 449 19.03 10.28 -1.29
N LYS A 450 18.83 9.13 -0.63
CA LYS A 450 17.53 8.49 -0.42
C LYS A 450 17.18 8.45 1.05
N ILE A 451 15.93 8.80 1.36
CA ILE A 451 15.35 8.66 2.68
C ILE A 451 14.12 7.78 2.51
N ASN A 452 14.13 6.62 3.16
CA ASN A 452 13.02 5.67 3.13
C ASN A 452 12.42 5.58 4.53
N SER A 453 11.15 5.92 4.66
CA SER A 453 10.38 5.84 5.89
C SER A 453 9.19 4.92 5.68
N TYR A 454 8.95 4.02 6.62
CA TYR A 454 7.78 3.15 6.57
C TYR A 454 7.24 2.85 7.96
N PHE A 455 5.96 2.55 8.00
CA PHE A 455 5.27 2.04 9.17
C PHE A 455 4.37 0.90 8.78
N SER A 456 4.32 -0.17 9.58
CA SER A 456 3.42 -1.29 9.39
C SER A 456 2.79 -1.72 10.70
N ALA A 457 1.54 -2.14 10.65
CA ALA A 457 0.82 -2.64 11.80
C ALA A 457 -0.09 -3.81 11.42
N SER A 458 -0.21 -4.79 12.33
CA SER A 458 -1.31 -5.75 12.33
C SER A 458 -2.41 -5.17 13.21
N THR A 459 -3.40 -4.56 12.59
CA THR A 459 -4.42 -3.75 13.27
C THR A 459 -5.27 -4.57 14.24
N THR A 460 -5.61 -5.81 13.89
CA THR A 460 -6.36 -6.70 14.78
C THR A 460 -5.55 -7.11 16.02
N SER A 461 -4.23 -7.27 15.87
CA SER A 461 -3.32 -7.61 16.99
C SER A 461 -3.18 -6.48 18.01
N LEU A 462 -3.47 -5.22 17.63
CA LEU A 462 -3.48 -4.09 18.57
C LEU A 462 -4.46 -4.31 19.71
N TRP A 463 -5.61 -4.93 19.44
CA TRP A 463 -6.61 -5.24 20.46
C TRP A 463 -6.12 -6.29 21.47
N THR A 464 -5.40 -7.32 21.00
CA THR A 464 -4.79 -8.32 21.89
C THR A 464 -3.73 -7.71 22.79
N LEU A 465 -2.86 -6.88 22.20
CA LEU A 465 -1.84 -6.15 22.95
C LEU A 465 -2.49 -5.21 23.98
N MET A 466 -3.51 -4.45 23.58
CA MET A 466 -4.20 -3.53 24.48
C MET A 466 -4.84 -4.29 25.68
N ARG A 467 -5.56 -5.41 25.42
CA ARG A 467 -6.14 -6.21 26.51
C ARG A 467 -5.10 -6.70 27.50
N SER A 468 -3.94 -7.17 27.01
CA SER A 468 -2.87 -7.64 27.91
C SER A 468 -2.25 -6.51 28.74
N ARG A 469 -2.15 -5.30 28.17
CA ARG A 469 -1.51 -4.15 28.85
C ARG A 469 -2.44 -3.41 29.79
N VAL A 470 -3.68 -3.18 29.38
CA VAL A 470 -4.67 -2.43 30.21
C VAL A 470 -4.98 -3.16 31.52
N ASN A 471 -4.95 -4.47 31.54
CA ASN A 471 -5.27 -5.26 32.74
C ASN A 471 -4.06 -5.63 33.61
N SER A 472 -2.81 -5.35 33.17
CA SER A 472 -1.61 -5.73 33.94
C SER A 472 -1.59 -5.12 35.35
N HIS A 473 -2.07 -3.88 35.49
CA HIS A 473 -2.13 -3.18 36.78
C HIS A 473 -3.07 -3.81 37.82
N ILE A 474 -4.00 -4.68 37.40
CA ILE A 474 -4.91 -5.40 38.29
C ILE A 474 -4.63 -6.90 38.40
N THR A 475 -3.71 -7.43 37.60
CA THR A 475 -3.38 -8.87 37.56
C THR A 475 -2.05 -9.19 38.25
N GLU A 476 -1.13 -8.23 38.33
CA GLU A 476 0.19 -8.44 38.93
C GLU A 476 0.21 -7.92 40.36
N LEU A 477 0.33 -8.84 41.31
CA LEU A 477 0.34 -8.55 42.74
C LEU A 477 1.78 -8.49 43.30
N ASP A 478 2.03 -7.59 44.22
CA ASP A 478 3.28 -7.47 44.97
C ASP A 478 3.29 -8.50 46.13
N THR A 479 3.57 -9.74 45.80
CA THR A 479 3.56 -10.86 46.75
C THR A 479 4.75 -10.82 47.73
N GLU A 480 5.75 -9.98 47.49
CA GLU A 480 6.90 -9.79 48.37
C GLU A 480 6.54 -8.93 49.60
N ASN A 481 5.49 -8.11 49.51
CA ASN A 481 5.05 -7.20 50.55
C ASN A 481 3.62 -7.54 51.01
N PRO A 482 3.43 -8.59 51.81
CA PRO A 482 2.12 -8.99 52.30
C PRO A 482 1.52 -7.96 53.25
N ILE A 483 0.23 -7.73 53.17
CA ILE A 483 -0.54 -6.80 54.00
C ILE A 483 -1.52 -7.59 54.87
N PRO A 484 -1.19 -7.86 56.12
CA PRO A 484 -2.12 -8.54 57.06
C PRO A 484 -3.31 -7.63 57.35
N LEU A 485 -4.53 -8.19 57.20
CA LEU A 485 -5.74 -7.47 57.59
C LEU A 485 -5.99 -7.66 59.08
N MET A 486 -6.16 -6.52 59.79
CA MET A 486 -6.39 -6.44 61.25
C MET A 486 -7.83 -5.99 61.52
N ASP A 487 -8.42 -6.41 62.65
CA ASP A 487 -9.66 -5.86 63.14
C ASP A 487 -9.43 -4.50 63.83
N GLU A 488 -10.52 -3.88 64.33
CA GLU A 488 -10.48 -2.59 65.03
C GLU A 488 -9.61 -2.61 66.31
N ASN A 489 -9.33 -3.83 66.87
CA ASN A 489 -8.52 -4.01 68.05
C ASN A 489 -7.07 -4.44 67.73
N GLY A 490 -6.70 -4.49 66.45
CA GLY A 490 -5.35 -4.88 66.00
C GLY A 490 -5.14 -6.42 66.00
N VAL A 491 -6.19 -7.20 66.00
CA VAL A 491 -6.10 -8.66 65.93
C VAL A 491 -6.11 -9.13 64.46
N PHE A 492 -5.14 -9.97 64.10
CA PHE A 492 -5.04 -10.50 62.72
C PHE A 492 -6.28 -11.34 62.35
N LEU A 493 -6.93 -11.00 61.23
CA LEU A 493 -8.17 -11.67 60.76
C LEU A 493 -7.93 -12.96 59.98
N GLY A 494 -6.69 -13.43 59.87
CA GLY A 494 -6.34 -14.61 59.08
C GLY A 494 -6.39 -14.38 57.55
N VAL A 495 -6.41 -13.14 57.13
CA VAL A 495 -6.45 -12.73 55.72
C VAL A 495 -5.27 -11.81 55.40
N ILE A 496 -4.62 -12.09 54.29
CA ILE A 496 -3.51 -11.25 53.76
C ILE A 496 -3.95 -10.71 52.43
N ASP A 497 -3.77 -9.40 52.26
CA ASP A 497 -3.95 -8.70 51.01
C ASP A 497 -2.58 -8.36 50.41
N TYR A 498 -2.57 -7.96 49.13
CA TYR A 498 -1.39 -7.50 48.41
C TYR A 498 -1.72 -6.24 47.66
N ASN A 499 -0.74 -5.32 47.58
CA ASN A 499 -0.80 -4.23 46.60
C ASN A 499 -0.57 -4.71 45.17
N TYR A 500 -0.87 -3.85 44.21
CA TYR A 500 -0.53 -4.14 42.81
C TYR A 500 0.92 -3.73 42.55
N LEU A 501 1.65 -4.56 41.81
CA LEU A 501 3.02 -4.32 41.41
C LEU A 501 3.16 -3.03 40.58
N TYR A 502 2.18 -2.77 39.75
CA TYR A 502 2.08 -1.56 38.93
C TYR A 502 0.98 -0.64 39.47
N SER A 503 1.33 0.26 40.36
CA SER A 503 0.41 1.34 40.76
C SER A 503 0.38 2.43 39.65
N ALA A 504 -0.70 3.23 39.59
CA ALA A 504 -0.80 4.33 38.63
C ALA A 504 0.35 5.36 38.72
N THR A 505 1.11 5.35 39.80
CA THR A 505 2.30 6.19 40.04
C THR A 505 3.60 5.57 39.55
N SER A 506 3.65 4.26 39.27
CA SER A 506 4.86 3.56 38.79
C SER A 506 4.93 3.40 37.26
N GLN A 507 3.94 3.89 36.53
CA GLN A 507 3.92 3.83 35.07
C GLN A 507 4.61 5.03 34.38
N SER A 508 5.39 5.81 35.08
CA SER A 508 6.21 6.86 34.48
C SER A 508 7.63 6.36 34.21
N THR A 509 7.77 5.54 33.20
CA THR A 509 9.03 5.44 32.41
C THR A 509 8.71 4.92 31.04
#